data_451e5782eae536d0fdd8a9e24a9690cd
#
_entry.id   451e5782eae536d0fdd8a9e24a9690cd
#
_cell.length_a   1.000
_cell.length_b   1.000
_cell.length_c   1.000
_cell.angle_alpha   90.00
_cell.angle_beta   90.00
_cell.angle_gamma   90.00
#
_symmetry.space_group_name_H-M   'P 1'
#
loop_
_entity.id
_entity.type
_entity.pdbx_description
1 polymer ?
#
loop_
_entity_poly.entity_id
_entity_poly.type
_entity_poly.pdbx_seq_one_letter_code
_entity_poly.pdbx_strand_id
1 'polypeptide(L)'
;MNREEVDRALARLGAERDAVEAALLALQDHPGLRLLTGAELSGRTRERWAVAEGGVALLWALFDRYAEALASARAVRSRRTRPTSAELAELGELLTGRSVTVSGGRLPHPSGQLPAPARLVEQVTLGELLERMNGWYAVVVEVVSAVDAVWSALPARIDLLLTELGRVRMLAGSVGVRPGGHPLADDLDELAGQLTALRALVVADPLALWRPSRVPAQRGRAADDTAWASPTGAVDTAGFDRMGRRLDDVRVELEGLLRLRDESHERLQQVADLLQRADLTLAEARRARGEVLAKIAATEVPAVPGPPSALREAIGQAVDYQQTGQWHRLGPLLDALEDAAAKELGRARQSLTEVAQPLAVRAELRGRLEAYKAMAARFGLAEDPEVVERFEKARWLLWSAPCDLRAAAEAVGRFQQALRAPDRQQPQPQPGQPPQQGQPDVRDGRPPEQGDQGKDSDG
;
A
#
# COMPACT_ATOMS: atom_id res chain seq x y z
N MET A 1 -5.36 48.69 55.63
CA MET A 1 -6.23 47.48 55.67
C MET A 1 -6.93 47.42 57.01
N ASN A 2 -8.21 46.99 57.07
CA ASN A 2 -8.89 46.70 58.32
C ASN A 2 -8.56 45.25 58.78
N ARG A 3 -8.95 44.90 60.03
CA ARG A 3 -8.64 43.60 60.62
C ARG A 3 -9.17 42.42 59.80
N GLU A 4 -10.40 42.50 59.29
CA GLU A 4 -11.04 41.46 58.58
C GLU A 4 -10.38 41.24 57.15
N GLU A 5 -9.94 42.35 56.55
CA GLU A 5 -9.17 42.33 55.28
C GLU A 5 -7.83 41.64 55.49
N VAL A 6 -7.12 41.92 56.57
CA VAL A 6 -5.86 41.27 56.94
C VAL A 6 -6.06 39.77 57.17
N ASP A 7 -7.07 39.39 57.97
CA ASP A 7 -7.35 37.97 58.27
C ASP A 7 -7.71 37.19 56.97
N ARG A 8 -8.52 37.81 56.11
CA ARG A 8 -8.83 37.20 54.75
C ARG A 8 -7.64 37.13 53.89
N ALA A 9 -6.77 38.13 53.82
CA ALA A 9 -5.54 38.11 53.02
C ALA A 9 -4.58 37.06 53.54
N LEU A 10 -4.37 36.92 54.85
CA LEU A 10 -3.53 35.89 55.44
C LEU A 10 -4.05 34.47 55.16
N ALA A 11 -5.35 34.26 55.19
CA ALA A 11 -5.96 32.97 54.87
C ALA A 11 -5.75 32.61 53.40
N ARG A 12 -6.00 33.55 52.44
CA ARG A 12 -5.79 33.36 51.02
C ARG A 12 -4.32 33.08 50.71
N LEU A 13 -3.39 33.94 51.15
CA LEU A 13 -1.95 33.76 50.88
C LEU A 13 -1.40 32.50 51.56
N GLY A 14 -2.01 32.05 52.65
CA GLY A 14 -1.70 30.77 53.29
C GLY A 14 -2.09 29.58 52.40
N ALA A 15 -3.31 29.60 51.86
CA ALA A 15 -3.77 28.56 50.95
C ALA A 15 -2.94 28.55 49.65
N GLU A 16 -2.58 29.73 49.14
CA GLU A 16 -1.68 29.84 47.95
C GLU A 16 -0.29 29.25 48.23
N ARG A 17 0.28 29.52 49.47
CA ARG A 17 1.54 28.89 49.87
C ARG A 17 1.46 27.36 49.89
N ASP A 18 0.42 26.82 50.51
CA ASP A 18 0.23 25.37 50.63
C ASP A 18 0.08 24.70 49.24
N ALA A 19 -0.63 25.37 48.32
CA ALA A 19 -0.78 24.90 46.94
C ALA A 19 0.55 24.93 46.19
N VAL A 20 1.35 25.98 46.33
CA VAL A 20 2.68 26.07 45.68
C VAL A 20 3.63 25.00 46.25
N GLU A 21 3.65 24.79 47.57
CA GLU A 21 4.44 23.75 48.21
C GLU A 21 4.10 22.37 47.68
N ALA A 22 2.82 22.04 47.60
CA ALA A 22 2.36 20.77 47.04
C ALA A 22 2.79 20.61 45.56
N ALA A 23 2.69 21.68 44.75
CA ALA A 23 3.11 21.66 43.34
C ALA A 23 4.62 21.47 43.19
N LEU A 24 5.44 22.09 44.02
CA LEU A 24 6.90 21.94 44.01
C LEU A 24 7.34 20.52 44.43
N LEU A 25 6.68 19.94 45.47
CA LEU A 25 6.92 18.56 45.87
C LEU A 25 6.51 17.57 44.75
N ALA A 26 5.36 17.75 44.11
CA ALA A 26 4.92 16.95 43.00
C ALA A 26 5.89 17.05 41.81
N LEU A 27 6.41 18.25 41.54
CA LEU A 27 7.46 18.44 40.51
C LEU A 27 8.74 17.67 40.85
N GLN A 28 9.20 17.71 42.09
CA GLN A 28 10.40 17.01 42.55
C GLN A 28 10.25 15.49 42.45
N ASP A 29 9.06 14.99 42.69
CA ASP A 29 8.74 13.56 42.61
C ASP A 29 8.51 13.06 41.18
N HIS A 30 8.39 13.97 40.22
CA HIS A 30 8.09 13.61 38.85
C HIS A 30 9.19 12.73 38.20
N PRO A 31 8.85 11.56 37.59
CA PRO A 31 9.83 10.65 36.99
C PRO A 31 10.69 11.32 35.94
N GLY A 32 10.08 12.15 35.07
CA GLY A 32 10.77 12.88 34.03
C GLY A 32 11.83 13.84 34.54
N LEU A 33 11.60 14.50 35.71
CA LEU A 33 12.62 15.35 36.33
C LEU A 33 13.84 14.53 36.80
N ARG A 34 13.59 13.40 37.46
CA ARG A 34 14.65 12.51 37.94
C ARG A 34 15.50 11.96 36.79
N LEU A 35 14.87 11.57 35.68
CA LEU A 35 15.54 11.10 34.47
C LEU A 35 16.40 12.20 33.83
N LEU A 36 15.86 13.43 33.70
CA LEU A 36 16.58 14.58 33.16
C LEU A 36 17.84 14.93 33.98
N THR A 37 17.75 14.87 35.31
CA THR A 37 18.89 15.18 36.20
C THR A 37 20.06 14.19 36.05
N GLY A 38 19.79 12.94 35.66
CA GLY A 38 20.81 11.88 35.50
C GLY A 38 21.23 11.60 34.06
N ALA A 39 20.60 12.23 33.05
CA ALA A 39 20.83 11.92 31.65
C ALA A 39 21.94 12.76 31.01
N GLU A 40 22.72 12.14 30.11
CA GLU A 40 23.65 12.85 29.23
C GLU A 40 22.91 13.51 28.06
N LEU A 41 22.50 14.75 28.28
CA LEU A 41 21.68 15.51 27.34
C LEU A 41 22.52 16.24 26.30
N SER A 42 21.96 16.39 25.08
CA SER A 42 22.55 17.13 23.97
C SER A 42 21.53 18.07 23.32
N GLY A 43 21.98 18.86 22.34
CA GLY A 43 21.14 19.69 21.48
C GLY A 43 20.15 20.58 22.21
N ARG A 44 18.91 20.62 21.72
CA ARG A 44 17.83 21.47 22.25
C ARG A 44 17.44 21.09 23.68
N THR A 45 17.48 19.80 24.00
CA THR A 45 17.12 19.35 25.34
C THR A 45 18.12 19.86 26.37
N ARG A 46 19.43 19.77 26.10
CA ARG A 46 20.47 20.30 26.98
C ARG A 46 20.29 21.80 27.25
N GLU A 47 20.05 22.59 26.18
CA GLU A 47 19.88 24.04 26.30
C GLU A 47 18.64 24.41 27.15
N ARG A 48 17.51 23.75 26.86
CA ARG A 48 16.25 24.01 27.57
C ARG A 48 16.30 23.48 29.01
N TRP A 49 16.94 22.34 29.23
CA TRP A 49 17.11 21.77 30.57
C TRP A 49 18.01 22.62 31.46
N ALA A 50 19.11 23.15 30.97
CA ALA A 50 20.00 24.03 31.75
C ALA A 50 19.25 25.25 32.34
N VAL A 51 18.29 25.81 31.55
CA VAL A 51 17.41 26.90 32.02
C VAL A 51 16.40 26.38 33.05
N ALA A 52 15.77 25.23 32.76
CA ALA A 52 14.75 24.66 33.67
C ALA A 52 15.34 24.19 35.00
N GLU A 53 16.53 23.58 35.00
CA GLU A 53 17.27 23.14 36.19
C GLU A 53 17.61 24.32 37.10
N GLY A 54 18.14 25.41 36.51
CA GLY A 54 18.31 26.67 37.24
C GLY A 54 17.02 27.23 37.80
N GLY A 55 15.91 27.07 37.06
CA GLY A 55 14.54 27.42 37.49
C GLY A 55 14.05 26.62 38.67
N VAL A 56 14.35 25.33 38.77
CA VAL A 56 13.97 24.48 39.92
C VAL A 56 14.62 25.02 41.23
N ALA A 57 15.94 25.26 41.17
CA ALA A 57 16.65 25.80 42.34
C ALA A 57 16.09 27.18 42.73
N LEU A 58 15.79 28.02 41.74
CA LEU A 58 15.24 29.34 41.97
C LEU A 58 13.81 29.27 42.57
N LEU A 59 12.98 28.36 42.12
CA LEU A 59 11.63 28.18 42.65
C LEU A 59 11.61 27.90 44.13
N TRP A 60 12.49 27.04 44.63
CA TRP A 60 12.63 26.79 46.07
C TRP A 60 13.13 28.02 46.82
N ALA A 61 14.11 28.74 46.27
CA ALA A 61 14.58 30.00 46.89
C ALA A 61 13.51 31.08 46.94
N LEU A 62 12.67 31.22 45.91
CA LEU A 62 11.54 32.16 45.91
C LEU A 62 10.43 31.73 46.86
N PHE A 63 10.15 30.42 46.97
CA PHE A 63 9.18 29.85 47.90
C PHE A 63 9.61 30.09 49.35
N ASP A 64 10.90 29.88 49.68
CA ASP A 64 11.41 30.17 51.03
C ASP A 64 11.19 31.66 51.41
N ARG A 65 11.44 32.58 50.48
CA ARG A 65 11.20 34.02 50.70
C ARG A 65 9.71 34.34 50.86
N TYR A 66 8.86 33.68 50.07
CA TYR A 66 7.41 33.80 50.22
C TYR A 66 6.92 33.30 51.58
N ALA A 67 7.36 32.14 52.01
CA ALA A 67 7.03 31.51 53.27
C ALA A 67 7.53 32.36 54.49
N GLU A 68 8.76 32.88 54.40
CA GLU A 68 9.35 33.76 55.43
C GLU A 68 8.55 35.07 55.61
N ALA A 69 8.20 35.72 54.48
CA ALA A 69 7.40 36.97 54.52
C ALA A 69 6.00 36.73 55.10
N LEU A 70 5.34 35.60 54.72
CA LEU A 70 4.04 35.23 55.25
C LEU A 70 4.11 34.87 56.75
N ALA A 71 5.16 34.18 57.18
CA ALA A 71 5.41 33.86 58.57
C ALA A 71 5.61 35.14 59.41
N SER A 72 6.35 36.11 58.86
CA SER A 72 6.56 37.41 59.50
C SER A 72 5.25 38.16 59.66
N ALA A 73 4.40 38.19 58.64
CA ALA A 73 3.07 38.81 58.71
C ALA A 73 2.17 38.11 59.73
N ARG A 74 2.19 36.77 59.79
CA ARG A 74 1.46 36.01 60.84
C ARG A 74 1.98 36.28 62.23
N ALA A 75 3.28 36.42 62.41
CA ALA A 75 3.86 36.77 63.72
C ALA A 75 3.40 38.16 64.21
N VAL A 76 3.41 39.14 63.30
CA VAL A 76 2.87 40.49 63.63
C VAL A 76 1.40 40.41 64.03
N ARG A 77 0.59 39.68 63.22
CA ARG A 77 -0.87 39.53 63.51
C ARG A 77 -1.15 38.80 64.78
N SER A 78 -0.33 37.90 65.27
CA SER A 78 -0.49 37.10 66.48
C SER A 78 -0.08 37.82 67.74
N ARG A 79 0.63 38.99 67.67
CA ARG A 79 1.08 39.74 68.85
C ARG A 79 -0.06 40.19 69.75
N ARG A 80 -1.22 40.52 69.13
CA ARG A 80 -2.41 41.00 69.93
C ARG A 80 -3.70 40.50 69.26
N THR A 81 -4.72 40.26 70.14
CA THR A 81 -6.06 39.88 69.70
C THR A 81 -6.75 41.01 68.90
N ARG A 82 -6.46 42.27 69.29
CA ARG A 82 -6.91 43.50 68.61
C ARG A 82 -5.67 44.29 68.18
N PRO A 83 -5.30 44.25 66.92
CA PRO A 83 -4.14 44.98 66.44
C PRO A 83 -4.35 46.46 66.44
N THR A 84 -3.29 47.23 66.73
CA THR A 84 -3.29 48.71 66.73
C THR A 84 -3.28 49.20 65.27
N SER A 85 -3.57 50.50 65.05
CA SER A 85 -3.48 51.10 63.72
C SER A 85 -2.07 51.03 63.09
N ALA A 86 -1.01 51.07 63.90
CA ALA A 86 0.38 50.91 63.47
C ALA A 86 0.64 49.50 63.05
N GLU A 87 0.17 48.49 63.81
CA GLU A 87 0.30 47.07 63.44
C GLU A 87 -0.51 46.72 62.13
N LEU A 88 -1.69 47.35 61.94
CA LEU A 88 -2.48 47.22 60.73
C LEU A 88 -1.77 47.86 59.53
N ALA A 89 -1.06 48.98 59.70
CA ALA A 89 -0.23 49.59 58.64
C ALA A 89 0.97 48.74 58.35
N GLU A 90 1.69 48.21 59.36
CA GLU A 90 2.79 47.24 59.18
C GLU A 90 2.34 45.98 58.42
N LEU A 91 1.19 45.39 58.76
CA LEU A 91 0.59 44.27 58.09
C LEU A 91 0.20 44.61 56.65
N GLY A 92 -0.32 45.81 56.39
CA GLY A 92 -0.60 46.30 55.06
C GLY A 92 0.66 46.32 54.16
N GLU A 93 1.73 46.87 54.71
CA GLU A 93 3.03 46.89 53.98
C GLU A 93 3.58 45.47 53.76
N LEU A 94 3.51 44.58 54.75
CA LEU A 94 4.00 43.18 54.57
C LEU A 94 3.18 42.39 53.58
N LEU A 95 1.86 42.57 53.50
CA LEU A 95 0.98 41.76 52.68
C LEU A 95 0.78 42.33 51.25
N THR A 96 0.82 43.66 51.07
CA THR A 96 0.53 44.32 49.77
C THR A 96 1.66 45.22 49.29
N GLY A 97 2.59 45.63 50.20
CA GLY A 97 3.73 46.45 49.85
C GLY A 97 4.89 45.67 49.24
N ARG A 98 5.90 46.41 48.77
CA ARG A 98 7.14 45.80 48.21
C ARG A 98 8.14 45.47 49.33
N SER A 99 7.77 44.50 50.17
CA SER A 99 8.48 44.13 51.39
C SER A 99 9.47 42.97 51.20
N VAL A 100 9.34 42.21 50.10
CA VAL A 100 10.15 41.00 49.86
C VAL A 100 11.35 41.35 48.99
N THR A 101 12.53 41.05 49.49
CA THR A 101 13.80 41.26 48.76
C THR A 101 14.18 39.99 48.03
N VAL A 102 14.29 40.05 46.73
CA VAL A 102 14.71 38.94 45.84
C VAL A 102 15.99 39.29 45.12
N SER A 103 16.90 38.33 45.04
CA SER A 103 18.14 38.43 44.26
C SER A 103 17.99 37.62 42.99
N GLY A 104 18.08 38.24 41.82
CA GLY A 104 18.00 37.56 40.55
C GLY A 104 16.60 37.01 40.22
N GLY A 105 16.48 36.21 39.26
CA GLY A 105 15.26 35.41 39.01
C GLY A 105 14.26 35.97 37.99
N ARG A 106 14.74 36.81 37.08
CA ARG A 106 13.91 37.21 35.95
C ARG A 106 13.79 36.05 34.96
N LEU A 107 12.58 35.75 34.57
CA LEU A 107 12.32 34.73 33.52
C LEU A 107 13.07 35.07 32.23
N PRO A 108 13.65 34.08 31.53
CA PRO A 108 14.20 34.30 30.19
C PRO A 108 13.07 34.75 29.26
N HIS A 109 13.38 35.77 28.44
CA HIS A 109 12.40 36.30 27.48
C HIS A 109 12.23 35.27 26.34
N PRO A 110 11.02 34.98 25.89
CA PRO A 110 10.79 33.99 24.84
C PRO A 110 11.45 34.34 23.47
N SER A 111 11.90 35.58 23.31
CA SER A 111 12.60 36.05 22.09
C SER A 111 14.13 35.87 22.11
N GLY A 112 14.71 35.20 23.11
CA GLY A 112 16.15 34.96 23.16
C GLY A 112 17.01 36.24 23.40
N GLN A 113 16.38 37.39 23.66
CA GLN A 113 17.11 38.60 24.03
C GLN A 113 17.73 38.42 25.40
N LEU A 114 19.03 38.71 25.51
CA LEU A 114 19.73 38.77 26.79
C LEU A 114 18.96 39.71 27.75
N PRO A 115 18.64 39.26 28.96
CA PRO A 115 17.97 40.12 29.92
C PRO A 115 18.81 41.37 30.16
N ALA A 116 18.14 42.53 30.25
CA ALA A 116 18.79 43.76 30.68
C ALA A 116 19.57 43.50 31.97
N PRO A 117 20.69 44.21 32.24
CA PRO A 117 21.54 43.94 33.37
C PRO A 117 20.68 43.83 34.65
N ALA A 118 20.71 42.67 35.26
CA ALA A 118 19.87 42.33 36.40
C ALA A 118 20.26 43.26 37.55
N ARG A 119 19.31 44.02 38.12
CA ARG A 119 19.50 44.58 39.42
C ARG A 119 19.77 43.43 40.38
N LEU A 120 20.93 43.47 41.05
CA LEU A 120 21.37 42.39 41.95
C LEU A 120 20.38 42.13 43.08
N VAL A 121 19.55 43.13 43.42
CA VAL A 121 18.51 43.06 44.45
C VAL A 121 17.29 43.86 44.01
N GLU A 122 16.12 43.25 44.05
CA GLU A 122 14.83 43.89 43.74
C GLU A 122 13.83 43.67 44.88
N GLN A 123 13.05 44.69 45.23
CA GLN A 123 11.95 44.56 46.16
C GLN A 123 10.66 44.33 45.39
N VAL A 124 9.92 43.28 45.80
CA VAL A 124 8.70 42.82 45.13
C VAL A 124 7.57 42.63 46.17
N THR A 125 6.33 42.67 45.68
CA THR A 125 5.17 42.29 46.50
C THR A 125 5.04 40.76 46.54
N LEU A 126 4.26 40.23 47.51
CA LEU A 126 3.94 38.79 47.58
C LEU A 126 3.22 38.31 46.30
N GLY A 127 2.35 39.15 45.70
CA GLY A 127 1.65 38.84 44.45
C GLY A 127 2.64 38.73 43.26
N GLU A 128 3.56 39.71 43.11
CA GLU A 128 4.61 39.68 42.07
C GLU A 128 5.53 38.47 42.25
N LEU A 129 5.80 38.06 43.50
CA LEU A 129 6.61 36.90 43.80
C LEU A 129 5.93 35.58 43.37
N LEU A 130 4.61 35.48 43.67
CA LEU A 130 3.78 34.35 43.27
C LEU A 130 3.70 34.24 41.73
N GLU A 131 3.48 35.36 41.04
CA GLU A 131 3.49 35.39 39.56
C GLU A 131 4.84 34.91 38.98
N ARG A 132 5.97 35.33 39.59
CA ARG A 132 7.29 34.84 39.19
C ARG A 132 7.47 33.35 39.40
N MET A 133 7.03 32.82 40.56
CA MET A 133 7.05 31.39 40.82
C MET A 133 6.21 30.61 39.82
N ASN A 134 4.98 31.06 39.56
CA ASN A 134 4.10 30.45 38.55
C ASN A 134 4.72 30.45 37.13
N GLY A 135 5.39 31.57 36.77
CA GLY A 135 6.09 31.66 35.48
C GLY A 135 7.23 30.68 35.37
N TRP A 136 8.09 30.56 36.39
CA TRP A 136 9.19 29.58 36.40
C TRP A 136 8.69 28.13 36.44
N TYR A 137 7.67 27.88 37.24
CA TYR A 137 6.99 26.57 37.32
C TYR A 137 6.50 26.13 35.95
N ALA A 138 5.83 27.01 35.19
CA ALA A 138 5.35 26.75 33.84
C ALA A 138 6.51 26.40 32.89
N VAL A 139 7.65 27.11 32.97
CA VAL A 139 8.84 26.81 32.12
C VAL A 139 9.41 25.44 32.45
N VAL A 140 9.54 25.09 33.73
CA VAL A 140 10.07 23.79 34.16
C VAL A 140 9.14 22.65 33.75
N VAL A 141 7.85 22.80 34.05
CA VAL A 141 6.82 21.79 33.72
C VAL A 141 6.73 21.56 32.20
N GLU A 142 6.79 22.62 31.39
CA GLU A 142 6.79 22.49 29.92
C GLU A 142 7.92 21.58 29.45
N VAL A 143 9.15 21.78 29.95
CA VAL A 143 10.33 20.97 29.56
C VAL A 143 10.20 19.53 30.05
N VAL A 144 9.88 19.37 31.35
CA VAL A 144 9.77 18.03 31.97
C VAL A 144 8.68 17.20 31.32
N SER A 145 7.48 17.78 31.14
CA SER A 145 6.34 17.07 30.54
C SER A 145 6.59 16.73 29.07
N ALA A 146 7.23 17.63 28.31
CA ALA A 146 7.54 17.38 26.90
C ALA A 146 8.56 16.23 26.73
N VAL A 147 9.61 16.20 27.58
CA VAL A 147 10.59 15.12 27.57
C VAL A 147 9.97 13.80 28.02
N ASP A 148 9.17 13.83 29.10
CA ASP A 148 8.49 12.63 29.60
C ASP A 148 7.55 12.04 28.54
N ALA A 149 6.80 12.87 27.83
CA ALA A 149 5.94 12.43 26.73
C ALA A 149 6.71 11.72 25.61
N VAL A 150 7.92 12.21 25.25
CA VAL A 150 8.77 11.58 24.25
C VAL A 150 9.34 10.26 24.75
N TRP A 151 9.86 10.23 25.99
CA TRP A 151 10.44 9.02 26.58
C TRP A 151 9.40 7.94 26.90
N SER A 152 8.16 8.32 27.13
CA SER A 152 7.06 7.37 27.31
C SER A 152 6.54 6.81 25.99
N ALA A 153 6.52 7.61 24.91
CA ALA A 153 5.88 7.22 23.65
C ALA A 153 6.81 6.48 22.66
N LEU A 154 8.09 6.86 22.57
CA LEU A 154 8.95 6.42 21.47
C LEU A 154 9.76 5.14 21.72
N PRO A 155 10.25 4.78 22.91
CA PRO A 155 11.08 3.60 23.10
C PRO A 155 10.38 2.31 22.64
N ALA A 156 9.16 2.07 23.06
CA ALA A 156 8.38 0.89 22.67
C ALA A 156 8.18 0.81 21.15
N ARG A 157 7.99 1.95 20.49
CA ARG A 157 7.85 2.03 19.04
C ARG A 157 9.15 1.71 18.31
N ILE A 158 10.27 2.16 18.83
CA ILE A 158 11.62 1.81 18.30
C ILE A 158 11.85 0.31 18.42
N ASP A 159 11.58 -0.27 19.58
CA ASP A 159 11.78 -1.70 19.82
C ASP A 159 10.89 -2.55 18.91
N LEU A 160 9.66 -2.11 18.63
CA LEU A 160 8.78 -2.75 17.66
C LEU A 160 9.39 -2.73 16.24
N LEU A 161 9.86 -1.56 15.78
CA LEU A 161 10.48 -1.42 14.45
C LEU A 161 11.78 -2.22 14.33
N LEU A 162 12.60 -2.27 15.38
CA LEU A 162 13.82 -3.09 15.41
C LEU A 162 13.50 -4.59 15.35
N THR A 163 12.43 -5.02 16.04
CA THR A 163 11.96 -6.40 16.00
C THR A 163 11.49 -6.77 14.59
N GLU A 164 10.71 -5.90 13.96
CA GLU A 164 10.23 -6.12 12.60
C GLU A 164 11.38 -6.09 11.58
N LEU A 165 12.34 -5.16 11.72
CA LEU A 165 13.56 -5.15 10.91
C LEU A 165 14.32 -6.48 11.02
N GLY A 166 14.40 -7.06 12.24
CA GLY A 166 15.02 -8.36 12.45
C GLY A 166 14.28 -9.48 11.70
N ARG A 167 12.95 -9.48 11.70
CA ARG A 167 12.13 -10.45 10.96
C ARG A 167 12.33 -10.32 9.45
N VAL A 168 12.29 -9.08 8.94
CA VAL A 168 12.49 -8.81 7.51
C VAL A 168 13.89 -9.20 7.06
N ARG A 169 14.92 -9.00 7.89
CA ARG A 169 16.28 -9.49 7.63
C ARG A 169 16.37 -11.03 7.56
N MET A 170 15.67 -11.74 8.45
CA MET A 170 15.61 -13.19 8.36
C MET A 170 14.94 -13.65 7.06
N LEU A 171 13.86 -12.98 6.65
CA LEU A 171 13.20 -13.24 5.38
C LEU A 171 14.15 -12.99 4.20
N ALA A 172 14.87 -11.86 4.19
CA ALA A 172 15.89 -11.55 3.18
C ALA A 172 16.95 -12.65 3.08
N GLY A 173 17.46 -13.13 4.23
CA GLY A 173 18.41 -14.25 4.28
C GLY A 173 17.85 -15.55 3.68
N SER A 174 16.54 -15.83 3.87
CA SER A 174 15.90 -17.05 3.36
C SER A 174 15.77 -17.07 1.83
N VAL A 175 15.75 -15.90 1.18
CA VAL A 175 15.72 -15.75 -0.28
C VAL A 175 17.11 -15.39 -0.86
N GLY A 176 18.19 -15.48 -0.06
CA GLY A 176 19.54 -15.21 -0.51
C GLY A 176 19.89 -13.75 -0.75
N VAL A 177 19.06 -12.82 -0.28
CA VAL A 177 19.31 -11.37 -0.34
C VAL A 177 20.37 -11.01 0.70
N ARG A 178 21.53 -10.51 0.24
CA ARG A 178 22.69 -10.21 1.08
C ARG A 178 23.20 -8.78 0.83
N PRO A 179 23.76 -8.11 1.86
CA PRO A 179 24.38 -6.80 1.73
C PRO A 179 25.44 -6.77 0.61
N GLY A 180 25.47 -5.68 -0.16
CA GLY A 180 26.38 -5.52 -1.31
C GLY A 180 26.06 -6.38 -2.54
N GLY A 181 25.03 -7.22 -2.48
CA GLY A 181 24.59 -8.06 -3.60
C GLY A 181 23.17 -7.77 -4.08
N HIS A 182 22.38 -7.06 -3.28
CA HIS A 182 20.99 -6.78 -3.59
C HIS A 182 20.53 -5.45 -2.98
N PRO A 183 19.83 -4.58 -3.72
CA PRO A 183 19.40 -3.26 -3.24
C PRO A 183 18.56 -3.32 -1.95
N LEU A 184 17.66 -4.32 -1.82
CA LEU A 184 16.83 -4.48 -0.63
C LEU A 184 17.64 -4.74 0.66
N ALA A 185 18.81 -5.38 0.56
CA ALA A 185 19.68 -5.59 1.71
C ALA A 185 20.35 -4.28 2.13
N ASP A 186 20.78 -3.47 1.16
CA ASP A 186 21.36 -2.16 1.42
C ASP A 186 20.31 -1.20 2.03
N ASP A 187 19.07 -1.27 1.58
CA ASP A 187 17.92 -0.56 2.17
C ASP A 187 17.68 -0.96 3.63
N LEU A 188 17.76 -2.25 3.96
CA LEU A 188 17.61 -2.74 5.33
C LEU A 188 18.76 -2.26 6.23
N ASP A 189 19.97 -2.15 5.71
CA ASP A 189 21.12 -1.64 6.47
C ASP A 189 21.01 -0.12 6.68
N GLU A 190 20.53 0.61 5.69
CA GLU A 190 20.24 2.04 5.85
C GLU A 190 19.15 2.28 6.90
N LEU A 191 18.05 1.51 6.87
CA LEU A 191 16.97 1.58 7.87
C LEU A 191 17.48 1.26 9.27
N ALA A 192 18.35 0.29 9.43
CA ALA A 192 18.97 -0.03 10.71
C ALA A 192 19.80 1.14 11.25
N GLY A 193 20.61 1.78 10.38
CA GLY A 193 21.37 2.97 10.73
C GLY A 193 20.48 4.13 11.17
N GLN A 194 19.40 4.39 10.43
CA GLN A 194 18.43 5.43 10.75
C GLN A 194 17.71 5.17 12.07
N LEU A 195 17.29 3.93 12.37
CA LEU A 195 16.67 3.55 13.64
C LEU A 195 17.64 3.70 14.81
N THR A 196 18.91 3.34 14.62
CA THR A 196 19.94 3.52 15.63
C THR A 196 20.18 5.00 15.94
N ALA A 197 20.24 5.84 14.90
CA ALA A 197 20.38 7.29 15.06
C ALA A 197 19.17 7.92 15.77
N LEU A 198 17.96 7.49 15.42
CA LEU A 198 16.74 7.95 16.10
C LEU A 198 16.68 7.51 17.55
N ARG A 199 17.09 6.29 17.87
CA ARG A 199 17.20 5.82 19.25
C ARG A 199 18.16 6.70 20.06
N ALA A 200 19.34 7.01 19.51
CA ALA A 200 20.29 7.90 20.14
C ALA A 200 19.70 9.30 20.35
N LEU A 201 18.93 9.82 19.36
CA LEU A 201 18.25 11.12 19.46
C LEU A 201 17.19 11.12 20.56
N VAL A 202 16.34 10.07 20.65
CA VAL A 202 15.34 9.94 21.72
C VAL A 202 15.98 9.99 23.09
N VAL A 203 17.14 9.38 23.28
CA VAL A 203 17.85 9.34 24.57
C VAL A 203 18.51 10.67 24.87
N ALA A 204 19.25 11.25 23.93
CA ALA A 204 20.14 12.40 24.17
C ALA A 204 19.44 13.75 23.93
N ASP A 205 18.52 13.85 22.96
CA ASP A 205 17.82 15.10 22.61
C ASP A 205 16.31 14.90 22.34
N PRO A 206 15.52 14.45 23.32
CA PRO A 206 14.09 14.21 23.15
C PRO A 206 13.30 15.43 22.68
N LEU A 207 13.69 16.65 23.06
CA LEU A 207 12.99 17.87 22.60
C LEU A 207 13.17 18.17 21.10
N ALA A 208 14.13 17.56 20.43
CA ALA A 208 14.22 17.61 18.97
C ALA A 208 13.02 16.91 18.31
N LEU A 209 12.41 15.94 19.00
CA LEU A 209 11.22 15.19 18.57
C LEU A 209 9.92 15.73 19.16
N TRP A 210 9.95 16.89 19.80
CA TRP A 210 8.80 17.56 20.36
C TRP A 210 8.37 18.75 19.49
N ARG A 211 7.10 18.79 19.13
CA ARG A 211 6.48 19.90 18.40
C ARG A 211 5.54 20.67 19.35
N PRO A 212 5.94 21.85 19.85
CA PRO A 212 5.06 22.66 20.69
C PRO A 212 3.82 23.09 19.88
N SER A 213 2.65 23.10 20.54
CA SER A 213 1.44 23.65 19.94
C SER A 213 1.57 25.17 19.77
N ARG A 214 1.15 25.67 18.61
CA ARG A 214 1.09 27.12 18.35
C ARG A 214 -0.10 27.81 19.00
N VAL A 215 -0.99 27.06 19.66
CA VAL A 215 -2.13 27.63 20.38
C VAL A 215 -1.60 28.15 21.70
N PRO A 216 -1.65 29.49 21.97
CA PRO A 216 -1.26 30.01 23.26
C PRO A 216 -2.16 29.38 24.30
N ALA A 217 -1.57 28.82 25.36
CA ALA A 217 -2.34 28.35 26.53
C ALA A 217 -3.27 29.47 26.95
N GLN A 218 -4.58 29.22 26.97
CA GLN A 218 -5.56 30.19 27.46
C GLN A 218 -5.24 30.48 28.92
N ARG A 219 -4.62 31.62 29.17
CA ARG A 219 -4.47 32.18 30.53
C ARG A 219 -5.87 32.49 31.04
N GLY A 220 -6.37 31.65 31.91
CA GLY A 220 -7.63 31.93 32.56
C GLY A 220 -8.58 30.74 32.66
N ARG A 221 -8.20 29.77 33.48
CA ARG A 221 -9.21 29.02 34.23
C ARG A 221 -8.62 28.60 35.57
N ALA A 222 -9.40 28.86 36.60
CA ALA A 222 -9.08 28.66 37.99
C ALA A 222 -8.35 27.33 38.25
N ALA A 223 -7.38 27.40 39.13
CA ALA A 223 -6.76 26.27 39.76
C ALA A 223 -7.84 25.43 40.49
N ASP A 224 -8.30 24.42 39.77
CA ASP A 224 -8.95 23.28 40.38
C ASP A 224 -8.20 22.05 39.83
N ASP A 225 -7.71 21.28 40.74
CA ASP A 225 -7.00 20.03 40.60
C ASP A 225 -5.51 20.08 40.19
N THR A 226 -4.75 19.43 41.02
CA THR A 226 -3.40 18.90 40.99
C THR A 226 -3.05 18.04 39.75
N ALA A 227 -3.70 18.30 38.62
CA ALA A 227 -3.38 17.66 37.37
C ALA A 227 -2.23 18.42 36.67
N TRP A 228 -1.09 17.80 36.49
CA TRP A 228 -0.02 18.23 35.58
C TRP A 228 -0.65 18.77 34.29
N ALA A 229 -0.41 20.03 34.00
CA ALA A 229 -0.86 20.59 32.74
C ALA A 229 -0.29 19.70 31.59
N SER A 230 -1.18 19.06 30.87
CA SER A 230 -0.78 18.27 29.72
C SER A 230 0.07 19.14 28.78
N PRO A 231 1.25 18.68 28.35
CA PRO A 231 2.13 19.51 27.56
C PRO A 231 1.38 19.94 26.28
N THR A 232 1.38 21.25 26.03
CA THR A 232 0.74 21.81 24.82
C THR A 232 1.63 21.53 23.60
N GLY A 233 1.52 20.32 23.03
CA GLY A 233 2.33 19.89 21.91
C GLY A 233 2.10 18.42 21.58
N ALA A 234 2.86 17.94 20.63
CA ALA A 234 2.81 16.54 20.17
C ALA A 234 4.21 15.99 19.89
N VAL A 235 4.37 14.69 20.11
CA VAL A 235 5.57 13.95 19.73
C VAL A 235 5.63 13.82 18.22
N ASP A 236 6.77 14.12 17.60
CA ASP A 236 6.99 13.97 16.18
C ASP A 236 7.27 12.50 15.82
N THR A 237 6.25 11.82 15.32
CA THR A 237 6.33 10.42 14.89
C THR A 237 6.58 10.25 13.40
N ALA A 238 6.64 11.33 12.61
CA ALA A 238 6.68 11.26 11.16
C ALA A 238 7.89 10.49 10.61
N GLY A 239 9.05 10.56 11.29
CA GLY A 239 10.22 9.76 10.94
C GLY A 239 9.98 8.26 11.10
N PHE A 240 9.38 7.87 12.22
CA PHE A 240 9.06 6.47 12.52
C PHE A 240 8.00 5.91 11.56
N ASP A 241 6.99 6.72 11.21
CA ASP A 241 5.95 6.33 10.25
C ASP A 241 6.52 6.09 8.84
N ARG A 242 7.48 6.92 8.41
CA ARG A 242 8.16 6.72 7.13
C ARG A 242 8.99 5.44 7.11
N MET A 243 9.74 5.17 8.20
CA MET A 243 10.52 3.94 8.31
C MET A 243 9.65 2.70 8.37
N GLY A 244 8.53 2.75 9.09
CA GLY A 244 7.56 1.65 9.12
C GLY A 244 7.05 1.31 7.72
N ARG A 245 6.62 2.31 6.95
CA ARG A 245 6.18 2.10 5.56
C ARG A 245 7.27 1.52 4.68
N ARG A 246 8.51 2.07 4.74
CA ARG A 246 9.62 1.56 3.94
C ARG A 246 9.98 0.11 4.31
N LEU A 247 9.88 -0.24 5.58
CA LEU A 247 10.07 -1.63 6.04
C LEU A 247 8.98 -2.57 5.52
N ASP A 248 7.72 -2.10 5.51
CA ASP A 248 6.60 -2.84 4.92
C ASP A 248 6.77 -3.02 3.41
N ASP A 249 7.22 -1.99 2.68
CA ASP A 249 7.49 -2.08 1.24
C ASP A 249 8.57 -3.13 0.95
N VAL A 250 9.70 -3.09 1.67
CA VAL A 250 10.77 -4.10 1.54
C VAL A 250 10.26 -5.51 1.87
N ARG A 251 9.43 -5.65 2.90
CA ARG A 251 8.83 -6.95 3.25
C ARG A 251 7.98 -7.50 2.11
N VAL A 252 7.12 -6.68 1.51
CA VAL A 252 6.25 -7.08 0.38
C VAL A 252 7.08 -7.54 -0.82
N GLU A 253 8.17 -6.84 -1.14
CA GLU A 253 9.08 -7.24 -2.22
C GLU A 253 9.77 -8.58 -1.93
N LEU A 254 10.25 -8.78 -0.69
CA LEU A 254 10.87 -10.04 -0.27
C LEU A 254 9.88 -11.21 -0.28
N GLU A 255 8.63 -11.00 0.13
CA GLU A 255 7.56 -11.99 0.02
C GLU A 255 7.25 -12.35 -1.45
N GLY A 256 7.36 -11.36 -2.35
CA GLY A 256 7.30 -11.59 -3.80
C GLY A 256 8.43 -12.49 -4.30
N LEU A 257 9.67 -12.24 -3.87
CA LEU A 257 10.81 -13.08 -4.21
C LEU A 257 10.69 -14.50 -3.63
N LEU A 258 10.12 -14.63 -2.43
CA LEU A 258 9.86 -15.94 -1.81
C LEU A 258 8.86 -16.76 -2.63
N ARG A 259 7.74 -16.14 -3.04
CA ARG A 259 6.75 -16.79 -3.93
C ARG A 259 7.37 -17.20 -5.24
N LEU A 260 8.14 -16.29 -5.86
CA LEU A 260 8.85 -16.60 -7.10
C LEU A 260 9.80 -17.81 -6.94
N ARG A 261 10.54 -17.89 -5.83
CA ARG A 261 11.39 -19.05 -5.52
C ARG A 261 10.58 -20.33 -5.50
N ASP A 262 9.46 -20.33 -4.80
CA ASP A 262 8.63 -21.52 -4.59
C ASP A 262 7.92 -21.95 -5.90
N GLU A 263 7.51 -21.00 -6.74
CA GLU A 263 6.80 -21.23 -8.00
C GLU A 263 7.74 -21.42 -9.21
N SER A 264 9.00 -21.01 -9.12
CA SER A 264 9.92 -20.93 -10.25
C SER A 264 10.13 -22.26 -11.01
N HIS A 265 10.13 -23.37 -10.27
CA HIS A 265 10.32 -24.70 -10.88
C HIS A 265 9.13 -25.08 -11.75
N GLU A 266 7.91 -24.90 -11.26
CA GLU A 266 6.68 -25.17 -11.99
C GLU A 266 6.54 -24.28 -13.22
N ARG A 267 6.82 -22.99 -13.07
CA ARG A 267 6.79 -22.03 -14.19
C ARG A 267 7.78 -22.40 -15.30
N LEU A 268 9.02 -22.79 -14.94
CA LEU A 268 10.01 -23.28 -15.92
C LEU A 268 9.54 -24.55 -16.61
N GLN A 269 8.91 -25.48 -15.90
CA GLN A 269 8.32 -26.67 -16.51
C GLN A 269 7.21 -26.31 -17.49
N GLN A 270 6.32 -25.39 -17.16
CA GLN A 270 5.25 -24.93 -18.05
C GLN A 270 5.81 -24.30 -19.34
N VAL A 271 6.87 -23.50 -19.25
CA VAL A 271 7.57 -22.94 -20.42
C VAL A 271 8.17 -24.06 -21.29
N ALA A 272 8.83 -25.04 -20.68
CA ALA A 272 9.40 -26.19 -21.39
C ALA A 272 8.31 -27.00 -22.11
N ASP A 273 7.17 -27.23 -21.47
CA ASP A 273 6.03 -27.93 -22.08
C ASP A 273 5.42 -27.17 -23.25
N LEU A 274 5.32 -25.84 -23.15
CA LEU A 274 4.85 -25.00 -24.27
C LEU A 274 5.78 -25.10 -25.48
N LEU A 275 7.09 -25.07 -25.27
CA LEU A 275 8.07 -25.21 -26.32
C LEU A 275 8.07 -26.62 -26.94
N GLN A 276 7.93 -27.66 -26.12
CA GLN A 276 7.80 -29.03 -26.62
C GLN A 276 6.57 -29.19 -27.52
N ARG A 277 5.42 -28.60 -27.11
CA ARG A 277 4.21 -28.58 -27.96
C ARG A 277 4.43 -27.79 -29.24
N ALA A 278 5.14 -26.67 -29.21
CA ALA A 278 5.49 -25.91 -30.39
C ALA A 278 6.36 -26.73 -31.34
N ASP A 279 7.40 -27.43 -30.83
CA ASP A 279 8.28 -28.31 -31.63
C ASP A 279 7.52 -29.46 -32.30
N LEU A 280 6.60 -30.10 -31.54
CA LEU A 280 5.75 -31.16 -32.11
C LEU A 280 4.84 -30.64 -33.23
N THR A 281 4.22 -29.45 -33.02
CA THR A 281 3.38 -28.79 -34.03
C THR A 281 4.18 -28.42 -35.29
N LEU A 282 5.42 -27.91 -35.14
CA LEU A 282 6.32 -27.63 -36.26
C LEU A 282 6.74 -28.90 -36.99
N ALA A 283 6.93 -30.01 -36.27
CA ALA A 283 7.20 -31.31 -36.88
C ALA A 283 6.02 -31.82 -37.72
N GLU A 284 4.78 -31.64 -37.20
CA GLU A 284 3.55 -31.89 -37.97
C GLU A 284 3.46 -31.00 -39.21
N ALA A 285 3.75 -29.71 -39.08
CA ALA A 285 3.75 -28.78 -40.20
C ALA A 285 4.76 -29.22 -41.30
N ARG A 286 5.96 -29.69 -40.90
CA ARG A 286 6.96 -30.21 -41.88
C ARG A 286 6.46 -31.47 -42.58
N ARG A 287 5.80 -32.40 -41.87
CA ARG A 287 5.17 -33.58 -42.47
C ARG A 287 4.06 -33.19 -43.45
N ALA A 288 3.15 -32.32 -43.02
CA ALA A 288 2.09 -31.79 -43.86
C ALA A 288 2.66 -31.13 -45.14
N ARG A 289 3.74 -30.33 -44.97
CA ARG A 289 4.44 -29.73 -46.13
C ARG A 289 4.92 -30.78 -47.13
N GLY A 290 5.57 -31.86 -46.65
CA GLY A 290 6.00 -32.96 -47.49
C GLY A 290 4.82 -33.61 -48.21
N GLU A 291 3.69 -33.81 -47.55
CA GLU A 291 2.47 -34.35 -48.16
C GLU A 291 1.86 -33.41 -49.21
N VAL A 292 1.81 -32.10 -48.93
CA VAL A 292 1.32 -31.12 -49.91
C VAL A 292 2.17 -31.14 -51.19
N LEU A 293 3.50 -31.08 -51.02
CA LEU A 293 4.43 -31.10 -52.16
C LEU A 293 4.32 -32.39 -53.00
N ALA A 294 4.00 -33.54 -52.38
CA ALA A 294 3.82 -34.81 -53.07
C ALA A 294 2.43 -34.96 -53.73
N LYS A 295 1.38 -34.35 -53.15
CA LYS A 295 -0.02 -34.61 -53.53
C LYS A 295 -0.72 -33.47 -54.26
N ILE A 296 -0.19 -32.26 -54.23
CA ILE A 296 -0.80 -31.07 -54.82
C ILE A 296 0.14 -30.44 -55.85
N ALA A 297 -0.38 -30.15 -57.04
CA ALA A 297 0.36 -29.51 -58.11
C ALA A 297 0.34 -27.97 -57.99
N ALA A 298 1.41 -27.33 -58.43
CA ALA A 298 1.52 -25.86 -58.63
C ALA A 298 1.12 -25.02 -57.44
N THR A 299 1.38 -25.48 -56.19
CA THR A 299 1.07 -24.74 -54.95
C THR A 299 2.35 -24.23 -54.33
N GLU A 300 2.42 -22.92 -54.08
CA GLU A 300 3.45 -22.35 -53.22
C GLU A 300 3.15 -22.73 -51.77
N VAL A 301 4.05 -23.48 -51.15
CA VAL A 301 3.90 -23.92 -49.77
C VAL A 301 4.88 -23.13 -48.88
N PRO A 302 4.43 -22.40 -47.88
CA PRO A 302 5.30 -21.65 -46.99
C PRO A 302 6.40 -22.53 -46.37
N ALA A 303 7.55 -21.92 -46.11
CA ALA A 303 8.62 -22.59 -45.38
C ALA A 303 8.23 -22.69 -43.90
N VAL A 304 8.44 -23.88 -43.32
CA VAL A 304 8.22 -24.08 -41.87
C VAL A 304 9.44 -23.55 -41.10
N PRO A 305 9.28 -22.65 -40.12
CA PRO A 305 10.39 -22.10 -39.37
C PRO A 305 11.20 -23.17 -38.63
N GLY A 306 12.45 -22.81 -38.32
CA GLY A 306 13.33 -23.63 -37.47
C GLY A 306 12.95 -23.61 -36.00
N PRO A 307 13.56 -24.46 -35.17
CA PRO A 307 13.34 -24.43 -33.73
C PRO A 307 13.91 -23.14 -33.10
N PRO A 308 13.26 -22.57 -32.08
CA PRO A 308 13.68 -21.32 -31.44
C PRO A 308 14.91 -21.52 -30.53
N SER A 309 16.12 -21.41 -31.07
CA SER A 309 17.37 -21.61 -30.31
C SER A 309 17.56 -20.56 -29.23
N ALA A 310 17.27 -19.29 -29.51
CA ALA A 310 17.39 -18.20 -28.56
C ALA A 310 16.52 -18.41 -27.31
N LEU A 311 15.31 -18.97 -27.46
CA LEU A 311 14.43 -19.26 -26.36
C LEU A 311 14.97 -20.37 -25.44
N ARG A 312 15.63 -21.38 -26.02
CA ARG A 312 16.28 -22.46 -25.28
C ARG A 312 17.50 -21.97 -24.52
N GLU A 313 18.30 -21.07 -25.08
CA GLU A 313 19.40 -20.42 -24.39
C GLU A 313 18.90 -19.60 -23.19
N ALA A 314 17.81 -18.84 -23.38
CA ALA A 314 17.21 -18.05 -22.31
C ALA A 314 16.61 -18.92 -21.17
N ILE A 315 16.07 -20.13 -21.49
CA ILE A 315 15.68 -21.10 -20.46
C ILE A 315 16.92 -21.60 -19.69
N GLY A 316 18.01 -21.91 -20.37
CA GLY A 316 19.28 -22.26 -19.70
C GLY A 316 19.72 -21.18 -18.70
N GLN A 317 19.68 -19.92 -19.13
CA GLN A 317 19.98 -18.77 -18.25
C GLN A 317 19.01 -18.65 -17.07
N ALA A 318 17.73 -18.92 -17.28
CA ALA A 318 16.73 -18.90 -16.19
C ALA A 318 16.99 -20.01 -15.16
N VAL A 319 17.39 -21.22 -15.62
CA VAL A 319 17.81 -22.31 -14.73
C VAL A 319 19.06 -21.93 -13.93
N ASP A 320 20.04 -21.27 -14.56
CA ASP A 320 21.23 -20.79 -13.87
C ASP A 320 20.89 -19.75 -12.78
N TYR A 321 19.99 -18.82 -13.06
CA TYR A 321 19.50 -17.86 -12.07
C TYR A 321 18.74 -18.54 -10.92
N GLN A 322 17.93 -19.54 -11.21
CA GLN A 322 17.25 -20.35 -10.21
C GLN A 322 18.25 -21.07 -9.29
N GLN A 323 19.27 -21.74 -9.86
CA GLN A 323 20.27 -22.48 -9.12
C GLN A 323 21.17 -21.57 -8.25
N THR A 324 21.46 -20.37 -8.75
CA THR A 324 22.29 -19.39 -8.06
C THR A 324 21.52 -18.47 -7.12
N GLY A 325 20.18 -18.62 -7.02
CA GLY A 325 19.32 -17.83 -6.14
C GLY A 325 19.18 -16.36 -6.57
N GLN A 326 19.37 -16.03 -7.85
CA GLN A 326 19.26 -14.68 -8.39
C GLN A 326 17.79 -14.35 -8.76
N TRP A 327 16.90 -14.43 -7.78
CA TRP A 327 15.44 -14.33 -7.97
C TRP A 327 15.00 -13.02 -8.62
N HIS A 328 15.66 -11.90 -8.29
CA HIS A 328 15.38 -10.58 -8.88
C HIS A 328 15.63 -10.51 -10.39
N ARG A 329 16.53 -11.36 -10.92
CA ARG A 329 16.80 -11.49 -12.36
C ARG A 329 15.90 -12.54 -12.99
N LEU A 330 15.58 -13.59 -12.23
CA LEU A 330 14.75 -14.68 -12.70
C LEU A 330 13.32 -14.24 -13.01
N GLY A 331 12.68 -13.43 -12.15
CA GLY A 331 11.29 -13.01 -12.30
C GLY A 331 10.99 -12.40 -13.67
N PRO A 332 11.61 -11.28 -14.04
CA PRO A 332 11.38 -10.65 -15.35
C PRO A 332 11.72 -11.55 -16.53
N LEU A 333 12.72 -12.44 -16.39
CA LEU A 333 13.09 -13.39 -17.41
C LEU A 333 12.02 -14.48 -17.60
N LEU A 334 11.43 -14.99 -16.52
CA LEU A 334 10.33 -15.96 -16.57
C LEU A 334 9.10 -15.38 -17.27
N ASP A 335 8.70 -14.17 -16.89
CA ASP A 335 7.57 -13.49 -17.52
C ASP A 335 7.78 -13.34 -19.04
N ALA A 336 8.99 -12.94 -19.45
CA ALA A 336 9.34 -12.82 -20.85
C ALA A 336 9.38 -14.18 -21.58
N LEU A 337 9.83 -15.25 -20.90
CA LEU A 337 9.88 -16.61 -21.45
C LEU A 337 8.49 -17.21 -21.64
N GLU A 338 7.57 -17.03 -20.68
CA GLU A 338 6.18 -17.47 -20.78
C GLU A 338 5.48 -16.84 -21.98
N ASP A 339 5.61 -15.51 -22.12
CA ASP A 339 5.06 -14.76 -23.24
C ASP A 339 5.65 -15.22 -24.59
N ALA A 340 6.96 -15.42 -24.64
CA ALA A 340 7.64 -15.81 -25.85
C ALA A 340 7.30 -17.25 -26.25
N ALA A 341 7.22 -18.19 -25.30
CA ALA A 341 6.81 -19.58 -25.54
C ALA A 341 5.36 -19.68 -26.03
N ALA A 342 4.44 -18.91 -25.44
CA ALA A 342 3.06 -18.85 -25.90
C ALA A 342 2.94 -18.31 -27.34
N LYS A 343 3.69 -17.26 -27.67
CA LYS A 343 3.75 -16.70 -29.02
C LYS A 343 4.32 -17.70 -30.02
N GLU A 344 5.36 -18.45 -29.63
CA GLU A 344 5.98 -19.46 -30.50
C GLU A 344 5.02 -20.63 -30.79
N LEU A 345 4.28 -21.10 -29.79
CA LEU A 345 3.24 -22.11 -30.01
C LEU A 345 2.14 -21.58 -30.93
N GLY A 346 1.75 -20.31 -30.80
CA GLY A 346 0.80 -19.65 -31.71
C GLY A 346 1.31 -19.64 -33.16
N ARG A 347 2.58 -19.27 -33.39
CA ARG A 347 3.22 -19.28 -34.71
C ARG A 347 3.30 -20.69 -35.30
N ALA A 348 3.63 -21.69 -34.48
CA ALA A 348 3.67 -23.08 -34.90
C ALA A 348 2.31 -23.58 -35.40
N ARG A 349 1.24 -23.27 -34.67
CA ARG A 349 -0.15 -23.60 -35.04
C ARG A 349 -0.58 -22.90 -36.32
N GLN A 350 -0.26 -21.63 -36.45
CA GLN A 350 -0.52 -20.88 -37.67
C GLN A 350 0.20 -21.49 -38.87
N SER A 351 1.50 -21.80 -38.74
CA SER A 351 2.28 -22.43 -39.79
C SER A 351 1.70 -23.78 -40.21
N LEU A 352 1.26 -24.61 -39.24
CA LEU A 352 0.59 -25.88 -39.55
C LEU A 352 -0.71 -25.67 -40.35
N THR A 353 -1.54 -24.70 -39.94
CA THR A 353 -2.79 -24.39 -40.63
C THR A 353 -2.57 -23.91 -42.04
N GLU A 354 -1.63 -23.00 -42.25
CA GLU A 354 -1.28 -22.47 -43.58
C GLU A 354 -0.73 -23.55 -44.51
N VAL A 355 0.18 -24.38 -44.00
CA VAL A 355 0.79 -25.46 -44.77
C VAL A 355 -0.21 -26.57 -45.10
N ALA A 356 -1.12 -26.91 -44.16
CA ALA A 356 -2.10 -27.98 -44.36
C ALA A 356 -3.31 -27.55 -45.20
N GLN A 357 -3.52 -26.25 -45.39
CA GLN A 357 -4.68 -25.69 -46.09
C GLN A 357 -4.97 -26.36 -47.48
N PRO A 358 -3.97 -26.60 -48.37
CA PRO A 358 -4.24 -27.24 -49.65
C PRO A 358 -4.81 -28.65 -49.50
N LEU A 359 -4.35 -29.42 -48.50
CA LEU A 359 -4.90 -30.77 -48.23
C LEU A 359 -6.33 -30.69 -47.72
N ALA A 360 -6.62 -29.73 -46.86
CA ALA A 360 -7.97 -29.47 -46.34
C ALA A 360 -8.94 -29.10 -47.47
N VAL A 361 -8.53 -28.21 -48.40
CA VAL A 361 -9.31 -27.86 -49.61
C VAL A 361 -9.57 -29.09 -50.45
N ARG A 362 -8.55 -29.94 -50.69
CA ARG A 362 -8.75 -31.20 -51.42
C ARG A 362 -9.76 -32.12 -50.75
N ALA A 363 -9.68 -32.28 -49.43
CA ALA A 363 -10.64 -33.10 -48.66
C ALA A 363 -12.06 -32.54 -48.72
N GLU A 364 -12.20 -31.24 -48.62
CA GLU A 364 -13.49 -30.55 -48.75
C GLU A 364 -14.11 -30.74 -50.13
N LEU A 365 -13.34 -30.56 -51.21
CA LEU A 365 -13.81 -30.78 -52.58
C LEU A 365 -14.24 -32.23 -52.81
N ARG A 366 -13.56 -33.21 -52.21
CA ARG A 366 -13.99 -34.61 -52.24
C ARG A 366 -15.32 -34.82 -51.54
N GLY A 367 -15.48 -34.27 -50.33
CA GLY A 367 -16.73 -34.32 -49.57
C GLY A 367 -17.89 -33.69 -50.34
N ARG A 368 -17.65 -32.52 -50.97
CA ARG A 368 -18.66 -31.84 -51.79
C ARG A 368 -19.03 -32.69 -53.05
N LEU A 369 -18.06 -33.30 -53.69
CA LEU A 369 -18.30 -34.16 -54.85
C LEU A 369 -19.20 -35.36 -54.50
N GLU A 370 -18.92 -36.04 -53.38
CA GLU A 370 -19.73 -37.20 -52.91
C GLU A 370 -21.16 -36.73 -52.50
N ALA A 371 -21.30 -35.59 -51.82
CA ALA A 371 -22.61 -35.01 -51.50
C ALA A 371 -23.43 -34.69 -52.74
N TYR A 372 -22.80 -34.10 -53.76
CA TYR A 372 -23.48 -33.81 -55.07
C TYR A 372 -23.83 -35.09 -55.82
N LYS A 373 -23.02 -36.13 -55.73
CA LYS A 373 -23.34 -37.48 -56.28
C LYS A 373 -24.59 -38.05 -55.65
N ALA A 374 -24.71 -37.98 -54.31
CA ALA A 374 -25.93 -38.40 -53.60
C ALA A 374 -27.16 -37.59 -54.02
N MET A 375 -26.95 -36.29 -54.26
CA MET A 375 -28.02 -35.40 -54.74
C MET A 375 -28.46 -35.75 -56.18
N ALA A 376 -27.49 -36.08 -57.10
CA ALA A 376 -27.78 -36.58 -58.44
C ALA A 376 -28.67 -37.83 -58.42
N ALA A 377 -28.34 -38.77 -57.52
CA ALA A 377 -29.16 -39.99 -57.35
C ALA A 377 -30.56 -39.69 -56.88
N ARG A 378 -30.76 -38.76 -55.96
CA ARG A 378 -32.10 -38.33 -55.51
C ARG A 378 -32.93 -37.65 -56.59
N PHE A 379 -32.32 -36.95 -57.53
CA PHE A 379 -32.99 -36.31 -58.66
C PHE A 379 -33.15 -37.23 -59.86
N GLY A 380 -32.77 -38.51 -59.78
CA GLY A 380 -32.86 -39.45 -60.91
C GLY A 380 -31.86 -39.17 -62.04
N LEU A 381 -30.83 -38.37 -61.78
CA LEU A 381 -29.81 -37.96 -62.78
C LEU A 381 -28.54 -38.83 -62.69
N ALA A 382 -28.54 -39.91 -61.93
CA ALA A 382 -27.37 -40.74 -61.67
C ALA A 382 -26.85 -41.46 -62.95
N GLU A 383 -27.72 -41.72 -63.93
CA GLU A 383 -27.42 -42.42 -65.20
C GLU A 383 -27.36 -41.45 -66.38
N ASP A 384 -27.51 -40.15 -66.16
CA ASP A 384 -27.36 -39.16 -67.24
C ASP A 384 -25.92 -39.09 -67.72
N PRO A 385 -25.65 -39.31 -69.00
CA PRO A 385 -24.27 -39.42 -69.54
C PRO A 385 -23.42 -38.17 -69.31
N GLU A 386 -24.05 -36.97 -69.38
CA GLU A 386 -23.36 -35.69 -69.15
C GLU A 386 -23.01 -35.49 -67.70
N VAL A 387 -23.89 -35.90 -66.79
CA VAL A 387 -23.70 -35.84 -65.33
C VAL A 387 -22.62 -36.83 -64.90
N VAL A 388 -22.65 -38.03 -65.42
CA VAL A 388 -21.63 -39.10 -65.21
C VAL A 388 -20.25 -38.65 -65.69
N GLU A 389 -20.14 -38.11 -66.91
CA GLU A 389 -18.86 -37.62 -67.45
C GLU A 389 -18.25 -36.52 -66.55
N ARG A 390 -19.05 -35.54 -66.11
CA ARG A 390 -18.58 -34.47 -65.28
C ARG A 390 -18.18 -34.97 -63.88
N PHE A 391 -18.90 -35.94 -63.32
CA PHE A 391 -18.51 -36.60 -62.08
C PHE A 391 -17.18 -37.32 -62.19
N GLU A 392 -17.01 -38.16 -63.17
CA GLU A 392 -15.77 -38.95 -63.40
C GLU A 392 -14.56 -38.04 -63.66
N LYS A 393 -14.73 -36.94 -64.41
CA LYS A 393 -13.72 -35.91 -64.59
C LYS A 393 -13.29 -35.24 -63.30
N ALA A 394 -14.27 -34.80 -62.44
CA ALA A 394 -14.01 -34.21 -61.16
C ALA A 394 -13.32 -35.20 -60.21
N ARG A 395 -13.80 -36.45 -60.20
CA ARG A 395 -13.23 -37.55 -59.42
C ARG A 395 -11.79 -37.84 -59.85
N TRP A 396 -11.50 -37.96 -61.10
CA TRP A 396 -10.14 -38.21 -61.62
C TRP A 396 -9.18 -37.11 -61.17
N LEU A 397 -9.54 -35.83 -61.30
CA LEU A 397 -8.72 -34.70 -60.86
C LEU A 397 -8.46 -34.73 -59.36
N LEU A 398 -9.45 -35.08 -58.53
CA LEU A 398 -9.32 -35.08 -57.06
C LEU A 398 -8.57 -36.31 -56.52
N TRP A 399 -8.58 -37.45 -57.21
CA TRP A 399 -7.88 -38.67 -56.77
C TRP A 399 -6.50 -38.86 -57.42
N SER A 400 -6.19 -38.13 -58.50
CA SER A 400 -4.84 -38.13 -59.08
C SER A 400 -3.82 -37.48 -58.14
N ALA A 401 -2.55 -37.86 -58.28
CA ALA A 401 -1.43 -37.21 -57.62
C ALA A 401 -0.34 -36.94 -58.71
N PRO A 402 0.12 -35.67 -58.78
CA PRO A 402 -0.28 -34.48 -58.08
C PRO A 402 -1.64 -33.93 -58.52
N CYS A 403 -2.46 -33.43 -57.60
CA CYS A 403 -3.79 -32.86 -57.84
C CYS A 403 -3.70 -31.36 -58.10
N ASP A 404 -4.24 -30.92 -59.26
CA ASP A 404 -4.47 -29.50 -59.52
C ASP A 404 -5.77 -29.07 -58.85
N LEU A 405 -5.65 -28.36 -57.70
CA LEU A 405 -6.80 -27.91 -56.91
C LEU A 405 -7.70 -26.93 -57.67
N ARG A 406 -7.14 -26.10 -58.52
CA ARG A 406 -7.91 -25.13 -59.30
C ARG A 406 -8.78 -25.83 -60.32
N ALA A 407 -8.15 -26.70 -61.11
CA ALA A 407 -8.87 -27.50 -62.10
C ALA A 407 -9.93 -28.40 -61.45
N ALA A 408 -9.62 -29.00 -60.30
CA ALA A 408 -10.53 -29.85 -59.54
C ALA A 408 -11.73 -29.05 -59.00
N ALA A 409 -11.50 -27.84 -58.41
CA ALA A 409 -12.58 -26.97 -57.94
C ALA A 409 -13.50 -26.54 -59.09
N GLU A 410 -12.96 -26.19 -60.24
CA GLU A 410 -13.73 -25.85 -61.42
C GLU A 410 -14.59 -27.06 -61.95
N ALA A 411 -14.01 -28.26 -61.90
CA ALA A 411 -14.75 -29.46 -62.31
C ALA A 411 -15.91 -29.80 -61.35
N VAL A 412 -15.70 -29.69 -60.03
CA VAL A 412 -16.73 -29.85 -59.01
C VAL A 412 -17.84 -28.79 -59.19
N GLY A 413 -17.45 -27.53 -59.46
CA GLY A 413 -18.38 -26.44 -59.74
C GLY A 413 -19.27 -26.72 -61.00
N ARG A 414 -18.62 -27.21 -62.06
CA ARG A 414 -19.37 -27.61 -63.28
C ARG A 414 -20.32 -28.77 -63.04
N PHE A 415 -19.94 -29.76 -62.25
CA PHE A 415 -20.81 -30.85 -61.84
C PHE A 415 -22.01 -30.32 -61.00
N GLN A 416 -21.78 -29.42 -60.05
CA GLN A 416 -22.85 -28.79 -59.30
C GLN A 416 -23.83 -27.99 -60.18
N GLN A 417 -23.29 -27.25 -61.17
CA GLN A 417 -24.13 -26.49 -62.12
C GLN A 417 -25.02 -27.40 -62.97
N ALA A 418 -24.52 -28.56 -63.39
CA ALA A 418 -25.32 -29.52 -64.13
C ALA A 418 -26.51 -30.07 -63.34
N LEU A 419 -26.38 -30.16 -62.01
CA LEU A 419 -27.48 -30.57 -61.14
C LEU A 419 -28.51 -29.45 -60.87
N ARG A 420 -28.10 -28.20 -61.10
CA ARG A 420 -28.95 -27.01 -60.90
C ARG A 420 -29.61 -26.49 -62.19
N ALA A 421 -29.27 -27.03 -63.34
CA ALA A 421 -29.83 -26.57 -64.63
C ALA A 421 -31.35 -26.77 -64.63
N PRO A 422 -32.18 -25.71 -64.74
CA PRO A 422 -33.64 -25.78 -64.57
C PRO A 422 -34.36 -26.32 -65.79
N ASP A 423 -33.66 -26.83 -66.82
CA ASP A 423 -34.26 -27.13 -68.12
C ASP A 423 -34.12 -28.59 -68.50
N ARG A 424 -34.71 -29.50 -67.73
CA ARG A 424 -35.07 -30.85 -68.19
C ARG A 424 -36.48 -31.17 -67.68
N GLN A 425 -37.46 -30.73 -68.48
CA GLN A 425 -38.83 -31.16 -68.57
C GLN A 425 -39.40 -31.94 -67.38
N GLN A 426 -40.06 -31.25 -66.47
CA GLN A 426 -41.20 -31.83 -65.79
C GLN A 426 -42.23 -32.23 -66.82
N PRO A 427 -42.77 -33.48 -66.84
CA PRO A 427 -43.95 -33.79 -67.66
C PRO A 427 -45.07 -32.88 -67.23
N GLN A 428 -45.59 -32.07 -68.13
CA GLN A 428 -46.77 -31.26 -67.89
C GLN A 428 -47.91 -32.21 -67.53
N PRO A 429 -48.69 -31.95 -66.47
CA PRO A 429 -49.95 -32.60 -66.25
C PRO A 429 -50.95 -32.03 -67.27
N GLN A 430 -51.59 -32.92 -68.05
CA GLN A 430 -52.65 -32.58 -69.00
C GLN A 430 -53.82 -31.82 -68.32
N PRO A 431 -54.46 -30.81 -68.99
CA PRO A 431 -55.56 -30.10 -68.45
C PRO A 431 -56.86 -30.86 -68.66
N GLY A 432 -57.55 -31.24 -67.63
CA GLY A 432 -58.90 -31.87 -67.83
C GLY A 432 -59.68 -32.06 -66.56
N GLN A 433 -60.60 -31.15 -66.39
CA GLN A 433 -61.92 -31.15 -65.72
C GLN A 433 -62.04 -30.46 -64.34
N PRO A 434 -63.02 -29.58 -64.21
CA PRO A 434 -63.15 -28.71 -63.06
C PRO A 434 -63.93 -29.31 -61.89
N PRO A 435 -63.88 -28.69 -60.75
CA PRO A 435 -64.36 -29.25 -59.46
C PRO A 435 -65.80 -28.85 -59.21
N GLN A 436 -66.53 -29.71 -58.52
CA GLN A 436 -67.79 -29.36 -57.88
C GLN A 436 -67.53 -28.82 -56.47
N GLN A 437 -68.26 -27.77 -56.23
CA GLN A 437 -68.36 -26.94 -55.02
C GLN A 437 -68.90 -27.75 -53.81
N GLY A 438 -68.43 -27.50 -52.64
CA GLY A 438 -69.06 -27.81 -51.40
C GLY A 438 -68.52 -26.83 -50.35
N GLN A 439 -69.39 -25.89 -50.01
CA GLN A 439 -69.30 -24.85 -49.02
C GLN A 439 -69.56 -25.39 -47.59
N PRO A 440 -69.57 -24.52 -46.56
CA PRO A 440 -68.54 -24.47 -45.47
C PRO A 440 -69.15 -24.86 -44.15
N ASP A 441 -68.36 -25.03 -43.16
CA ASP A 441 -68.86 -24.79 -41.79
C ASP A 441 -67.88 -24.13 -40.89
N VAL A 442 -68.34 -23.17 -40.21
CA VAL A 442 -67.81 -22.16 -39.30
C VAL A 442 -67.74 -22.78 -37.90
N ARG A 443 -66.72 -22.45 -37.14
CA ARG A 443 -66.75 -22.03 -35.71
C ARG A 443 -65.39 -22.03 -35.06
N ASP A 444 -65.05 -20.81 -34.76
CA ASP A 444 -64.88 -20.22 -33.42
C ASP A 444 -63.93 -20.86 -32.47
N GLY A 445 -63.03 -20.00 -31.94
CA GLY A 445 -62.60 -20.12 -30.60
C GLY A 445 -61.17 -19.67 -30.33
N ARG A 446 -61.04 -18.43 -30.15
CA ARG A 446 -60.09 -17.61 -29.30
C ARG A 446 -59.09 -18.34 -28.40
N PRO A 447 -57.96 -17.63 -28.07
CA PRO A 447 -56.81 -18.14 -27.31
C PRO A 447 -56.97 -17.95 -25.78
N PRO A 448 -56.05 -18.42 -24.99
CA PRO A 448 -55.48 -17.60 -23.92
C PRO A 448 -53.96 -17.73 -23.81
N GLU A 449 -53.30 -16.58 -23.64
CA GLU A 449 -52.82 -15.94 -22.38
C GLU A 449 -51.75 -16.75 -21.64
N GLN A 450 -50.57 -16.17 -21.62
CA GLN A 450 -49.84 -15.58 -20.47
C GLN A 450 -49.85 -16.34 -19.13
N GLY A 451 -48.69 -16.48 -18.60
CA GLY A 451 -48.36 -16.73 -17.21
C GLY A 451 -46.89 -17.16 -17.16
N ASP A 452 -45.98 -16.33 -16.91
CA ASP A 452 -45.56 -15.58 -15.73
C ASP A 452 -45.09 -16.48 -14.58
N GLN A 453 -43.96 -16.07 -14.10
CA GLN A 453 -43.36 -16.21 -12.74
C GLN A 453 -42.74 -17.55 -12.30
N GLY A 454 -41.57 -17.42 -11.90
CA GLY A 454 -41.06 -17.47 -10.54
C GLY A 454 -39.73 -18.22 -10.49
N LYS A 455 -38.72 -17.51 -10.20
CA LYS A 455 -38.01 -17.44 -8.89
C LYS A 455 -37.65 -18.76 -8.23
N ASP A 456 -36.45 -18.85 -7.93
CA ASP A 456 -35.63 -19.04 -6.71
C ASP A 456 -34.55 -20.06 -6.90
N SER A 457 -33.35 -19.60 -6.69
CA SER A 457 -32.51 -19.74 -5.48
C SER A 457 -31.73 -21.03 -5.35
N ASP A 458 -30.50 -20.77 -5.00
CA ASP A 458 -29.55 -21.55 -4.21
C ASP A 458 -28.70 -22.62 -4.89
N GLY A 459 -27.41 -22.33 -4.70
CA GLY A 459 -26.30 -23.28 -4.70
C GLY A 459 -25.00 -22.59 -5.08
#